data_95f503638b22066e90679430405e2ce8
#
_entry.id   95f503638b22066e90679430405e2ce8
#
_cell.length_a   1.000
_cell.length_b   1.000
_cell.length_c   1.000
_cell.angle_alpha   90.00
_cell.angle_beta   90.00
_cell.angle_gamma   90.00
#
_symmetry.space_group_name_H-M   'P 1'
#
loop_
_entity.id
_entity.type
_entity.pdbx_description
1 polymer ?
#
loop_
_entity_poly.entity_id
_entity_poly.type
_entity_poly.pdbx_seq_one_letter_code
_entity_poly.pdbx_strand_id
1 'polypeptide(L)'
;TRKESSAASDVYKRQITCPTQKCEDGESLDIEIPSMMEETASEAVEKVQLSEGSEHIVKMLNSGDGGQMIFEPAVIKVSVGDTIHFKATDAAHNSVSIDGMIPAGAASWASQLSQDISITLDTEGVYVYQCDPHVIMAMVGVIQVGEAVNMEEVKNAASSYGSNFLMNTDRLQNYLNQL
;
A
#
# COMPACT_ATOMS: atom_id res chain seq x y z
N THR A 1 -21.11 -47.03 30.09
CA THR A 1 -22.57 -46.90 30.06
C THR A 1 -22.96 -45.45 29.78
N ARG A 2 -23.69 -45.30 28.66
CA ARG A 2 -24.66 -44.23 28.35
C ARG A 2 -24.02 -42.84 27.94
N LYS A 3 -24.56 -42.16 26.97
CA LYS A 3 -25.56 -42.37 25.88
C LYS A 3 -25.42 -41.14 24.96
N GLU A 4 -25.64 -41.41 23.71
CA GLU A 4 -25.84 -40.44 22.64
C GLU A 4 -26.93 -39.42 22.96
N SER A 5 -26.79 -38.21 22.37
CA SER A 5 -27.95 -37.44 21.94
C SER A 5 -27.58 -36.55 20.79
N SER A 6 -28.01 -37.00 19.66
CA SER A 6 -28.28 -36.29 18.43
C SER A 6 -29.39 -35.28 18.64
N ALA A 7 -29.24 -34.09 18.13
CA ALA A 7 -30.35 -33.21 17.82
C ALA A 7 -30.04 -32.42 16.57
N ALA A 8 -30.64 -32.89 15.50
CA ALA A 8 -30.85 -32.18 14.26
C ALA A 8 -31.68 -30.91 14.49
N SER A 9 -31.36 -29.88 13.80
CA SER A 9 -32.32 -28.80 13.52
C SER A 9 -32.48 -28.62 12.03
N ASP A 10 -33.44 -29.39 11.51
CA ASP A 10 -34.30 -28.93 10.42
C ASP A 10 -34.96 -27.62 10.83
N VAL A 11 -35.01 -26.67 9.95
CA VAL A 11 -36.13 -25.77 9.71
C VAL A 11 -35.68 -24.67 8.75
N TYR A 12 -36.07 -24.75 7.49
CA TYR A 12 -36.93 -23.79 6.81
C TYR A 12 -37.13 -24.15 5.34
N LYS A 13 -37.98 -25.18 5.12
CA LYS A 13 -38.72 -25.26 3.85
C LYS A 13 -40.00 -24.46 4.00
N ARG A 14 -40.05 -23.23 3.54
CA ARG A 14 -41.28 -22.56 3.20
C ARG A 14 -41.74 -23.01 1.83
N GLN A 15 -42.73 -23.90 1.82
CA GLN A 15 -43.52 -24.21 0.64
C GLN A 15 -44.41 -23.00 0.36
N ILE A 16 -44.20 -22.36 -0.80
CA ILE A 16 -45.17 -21.42 -1.37
C ILE A 16 -46.09 -22.26 -2.23
N THR A 17 -47.29 -22.48 -1.74
CA THR A 17 -48.38 -23.08 -2.52
C THR A 17 -48.94 -21.98 -3.43
N CYS A 18 -48.82 -22.16 -4.73
CA CYS A 18 -49.58 -21.39 -5.72
C CYS A 18 -51.03 -21.89 -5.75
N PRO A 19 -52.03 -21.02 -5.67
CA PRO A 19 -53.40 -21.34 -6.04
C PRO A 19 -53.48 -21.36 -7.58
N THR A 20 -54.05 -22.44 -8.06
CA THR A 20 -54.41 -22.66 -9.45
C THR A 20 -55.30 -21.55 -9.99
N GLN A 21 -54.84 -20.79 -10.97
CA GLN A 21 -55.73 -20.15 -11.92
C GLN A 21 -55.04 -20.03 -13.30
N LYS A 22 -55.69 -20.58 -14.27
CA LYS A 22 -55.54 -20.65 -15.70
C LYS A 22 -54.93 -19.37 -16.29
N CYS A 23 -53.81 -19.47 -16.97
CA CYS A 23 -53.39 -18.49 -17.96
C CYS A 23 -53.26 -19.19 -19.30
N GLU A 24 -54.29 -18.93 -20.16
CA GLU A 24 -54.21 -19.16 -21.59
C GLU A 24 -53.66 -17.88 -22.22
N ASP A 25 -52.96 -18.08 -23.29
CA ASP A 25 -52.54 -17.14 -24.31
C ASP A 25 -51.25 -16.35 -24.11
N GLY A 26 -50.35 -16.73 -25.00
CA GLY A 26 -49.01 -16.25 -25.17
C GLY A 26 -48.92 -14.77 -25.53
N GLU A 27 -48.02 -14.13 -24.80
CA GLU A 27 -47.32 -12.97 -25.30
C GLU A 27 -45.92 -13.00 -24.67
N SER A 28 -44.96 -13.25 -25.55
CA SER A 28 -43.55 -13.18 -25.25
C SER A 28 -43.24 -11.70 -25.00
N LEU A 29 -43.19 -11.32 -23.72
CA LEU A 29 -42.58 -10.06 -23.33
C LEU A 29 -41.06 -10.32 -23.18
N ASP A 30 -40.32 -9.93 -24.22
CA ASP A 30 -38.89 -9.74 -24.13
C ASP A 30 -38.63 -8.63 -23.09
N ILE A 31 -38.45 -9.05 -21.85
CA ILE A 31 -37.93 -8.15 -20.82
C ILE A 31 -36.41 -8.12 -21.09
N GLU A 32 -35.98 -7.13 -21.85
CA GLU A 32 -34.57 -6.70 -21.83
C GLU A 32 -34.24 -6.29 -20.37
N ILE A 33 -33.59 -7.19 -19.69
CA ILE A 33 -32.89 -6.86 -18.44
C ILE A 33 -31.74 -5.99 -18.87
N PRO A 34 -31.67 -4.69 -18.55
CA PRO A 34 -30.46 -3.94 -18.74
C PRO A 34 -29.41 -4.59 -17.84
N SER A 35 -28.41 -5.19 -18.49
CA SER A 35 -27.19 -5.63 -17.83
C SER A 35 -26.55 -4.37 -17.22
N MET A 36 -26.92 -4.06 -16.00
CA MET A 36 -26.11 -3.20 -15.16
C MET A 36 -24.85 -4.01 -14.81
N MET A 37 -23.89 -3.98 -15.74
CA MET A 37 -22.52 -4.21 -15.38
C MET A 37 -22.19 -3.10 -14.37
N GLU A 38 -22.20 -3.47 -13.11
CA GLU A 38 -21.50 -2.72 -12.08
C GLU A 38 -20.03 -2.75 -12.48
N GLU A 39 -19.66 -1.75 -13.27
CA GLU A 39 -18.29 -1.34 -13.46
C GLU A 39 -17.84 -0.84 -12.09
N THR A 40 -17.29 -1.76 -11.29
CA THR A 40 -16.53 -1.36 -10.12
C THR A 40 -15.38 -0.52 -10.67
N ALA A 41 -15.53 0.79 -10.59
CA ALA A 41 -14.46 1.73 -10.80
C ALA A 41 -13.35 1.35 -9.80
N SER A 42 -12.38 0.57 -10.27
CA SER A 42 -11.08 0.47 -9.65
C SER A 42 -10.54 1.90 -9.69
N GLU A 43 -10.53 2.57 -8.54
CA GLU A 43 -9.83 3.85 -8.42
C GLU A 43 -8.40 3.61 -8.89
N ALA A 44 -8.09 4.12 -10.06
CA ALA A 44 -6.73 4.01 -10.61
C ALA A 44 -5.81 4.78 -9.67
N VAL A 45 -4.94 4.06 -8.94
CA VAL A 45 -3.91 4.68 -8.11
C VAL A 45 -3.07 5.56 -9.01
N GLU A 46 -3.04 6.86 -8.72
CA GLU A 46 -2.22 7.81 -9.47
C GLU A 46 -0.75 7.44 -9.32
N LYS A 47 -0.09 7.20 -10.46
CA LYS A 47 1.33 6.85 -10.48
C LYS A 47 2.20 8.07 -10.31
N VAL A 48 3.20 7.98 -9.43
CA VAL A 48 4.17 9.06 -9.22
C VAL A 48 5.00 9.27 -10.48
N GLN A 49 5.12 10.52 -10.89
CA GLN A 49 5.92 10.92 -12.06
C GLN A 49 7.40 11.08 -11.66
N LEU A 50 8.30 10.97 -12.66
CA LEU A 50 9.71 11.24 -12.46
C LEU A 50 9.90 12.70 -12.00
N SER A 51 10.64 12.89 -10.92
CA SER A 51 10.96 14.22 -10.39
C SER A 51 11.98 14.94 -11.26
N GLU A 52 11.83 16.24 -11.42
CA GLU A 52 12.76 17.05 -12.19
C GLU A 52 14.01 17.42 -11.36
N GLY A 53 15.16 17.53 -12.05
CA GLY A 53 16.43 17.89 -11.44
C GLY A 53 17.18 16.69 -10.85
N SER A 54 18.31 16.97 -10.20
CA SER A 54 19.19 15.96 -9.62
C SER A 54 19.33 16.07 -8.10
N GLU A 55 18.66 17.03 -7.49
CA GLU A 55 18.68 17.30 -6.05
C GLU A 55 17.24 17.32 -5.54
N HIS A 56 16.89 16.41 -4.64
CA HIS A 56 15.52 16.24 -4.16
C HIS A 56 15.47 16.35 -2.64
N ILE A 57 14.43 16.99 -2.12
CA ILE A 57 14.25 17.20 -0.69
C ILE A 57 13.10 16.30 -0.19
N VAL A 58 13.36 15.53 0.86
CA VAL A 58 12.38 14.78 1.60
C VAL A 58 12.39 15.27 3.04
N LYS A 59 11.27 15.85 3.49
CA LYS A 59 11.11 16.36 4.86
C LYS A 59 10.65 15.25 5.80
N MET A 60 11.15 15.28 7.02
CA MET A 60 10.70 14.43 8.11
C MET A 60 9.77 15.24 9.01
N LEU A 61 8.48 14.83 9.10
CA LEU A 61 7.42 15.64 9.69
C LEU A 61 6.59 14.84 10.71
N ASN A 62 6.19 15.55 11.78
CA ASN A 62 5.19 15.03 12.71
C ASN A 62 3.81 14.93 12.06
N SER A 63 3.49 15.86 11.14
CA SER A 63 2.24 15.87 10.39
C SER A 63 2.36 16.64 9.08
N GLY A 64 1.60 16.24 8.08
CA GLY A 64 1.52 16.86 6.76
C GLY A 64 0.33 16.31 5.98
N ASP A 65 0.31 16.49 4.66
CA ASP A 65 -0.82 16.09 3.82
C ASP A 65 -1.07 14.56 3.85
N GLY A 66 -0.03 13.76 4.02
CA GLY A 66 -0.11 12.29 4.13
C GLY A 66 -0.50 11.77 5.53
N GLY A 67 -0.80 12.65 6.49
CA GLY A 67 -1.17 12.28 7.86
C GLY A 67 -0.11 12.58 8.91
N GLN A 68 -0.02 11.73 9.93
CA GLN A 68 0.94 11.88 11.02
C GLN A 68 2.16 10.98 10.83
N MET A 69 3.29 11.44 11.35
CA MET A 69 4.59 10.75 11.28
C MET A 69 4.88 10.31 9.84
N ILE A 70 5.32 11.26 9.03
CA ILE A 70 5.50 11.07 7.59
C ILE A 70 6.81 11.62 7.08
N PHE A 71 7.24 11.06 5.96
CA PHE A 71 8.17 11.71 5.03
C PHE A 71 7.37 12.46 3.97
N GLU A 72 7.82 13.61 3.53
CA GLU A 72 7.15 14.42 2.51
C GLU A 72 8.13 14.96 1.46
N PRO A 73 8.01 14.52 0.19
CA PRO A 73 7.10 13.49 -0.31
C PRO A 73 7.45 12.11 0.23
N ALA A 74 6.43 11.23 0.41
CA ALA A 74 6.64 9.88 0.90
C ALA A 74 7.02 8.88 -0.21
N VAL A 75 6.63 9.17 -1.44
CA VAL A 75 6.98 8.42 -2.65
C VAL A 75 7.59 9.38 -3.66
N ILE A 76 8.75 9.02 -4.22
CA ILE A 76 9.45 9.83 -5.21
C ILE A 76 10.11 8.94 -6.26
N LYS A 77 10.12 9.38 -7.52
CA LYS A 77 10.86 8.75 -8.62
C LYS A 77 11.98 9.69 -9.05
N VAL A 78 13.19 9.16 -9.12
CA VAL A 78 14.40 9.93 -9.43
C VAL A 78 15.27 9.18 -10.44
N SER A 79 16.26 9.88 -10.99
CA SER A 79 17.24 9.30 -11.90
C SER A 79 18.42 8.69 -11.14
N VAL A 80 19.14 7.78 -11.79
CA VAL A 80 20.41 7.26 -11.26
C VAL A 80 21.42 8.37 -11.10
N GLY A 81 22.05 8.47 -9.95
CA GLY A 81 23.02 9.52 -9.61
C GLY A 81 22.42 10.75 -8.94
N ASP A 82 21.09 10.80 -8.80
CA ASP A 82 20.44 11.90 -8.07
C ASP A 82 20.72 11.82 -6.56
N THR A 83 20.66 12.96 -5.91
CA THR A 83 20.89 13.11 -4.46
C THR A 83 19.59 13.42 -3.74
N ILE A 84 19.31 12.67 -2.69
CA ILE A 84 18.17 12.88 -1.79
C ILE A 84 18.67 13.55 -0.51
N HIS A 85 18.09 14.69 -0.16
CA HIS A 85 18.31 15.41 1.07
C HIS A 85 17.17 15.16 2.05
N PHE A 86 17.39 14.31 3.03
CA PHE A 86 16.45 14.14 4.13
C PHE A 86 16.63 15.28 5.13
N LYS A 87 15.57 16.07 5.32
CA LYS A 87 15.56 17.22 6.22
C LYS A 87 14.81 16.90 7.50
N ALA A 88 15.49 17.01 8.63
CA ALA A 88 14.90 16.90 9.97
C ALA A 88 14.10 18.18 10.29
N THR A 89 12.99 18.39 9.56
CA THR A 89 12.13 19.58 9.71
C THR A 89 11.50 19.61 11.08
N ASP A 90 10.98 18.46 11.56
CA ASP A 90 10.57 18.27 12.92
C ASP A 90 11.60 17.41 13.68
N ALA A 91 11.64 17.57 15.01
CA ALA A 91 12.57 16.83 15.86
C ALA A 91 12.17 15.36 16.07
N ALA A 92 13.13 14.56 16.53
CA ALA A 92 12.98 13.15 16.88
C ALA A 92 12.71 12.20 15.70
N HIS A 93 13.08 12.60 14.50
CA HIS A 93 13.05 11.76 13.31
C HIS A 93 14.45 11.42 12.82
N ASN A 94 14.55 10.30 12.11
CA ASN A 94 15.71 9.91 11.32
C ASN A 94 15.27 9.27 10.00
N SER A 95 16.21 9.04 9.09
CA SER A 95 16.01 8.27 7.87
C SER A 95 16.99 7.10 7.85
N VAL A 96 16.46 5.89 7.74
CA VAL A 96 17.23 4.65 7.72
C VAL A 96 16.71 3.74 6.62
N SER A 97 17.61 3.28 5.74
CA SER A 97 17.25 2.28 4.73
C SER A 97 16.94 0.95 5.38
N ILE A 98 15.95 0.22 4.85
CA ILE A 98 15.54 -1.08 5.39
C ILE A 98 16.28 -2.19 4.65
N ASP A 99 17.02 -3.02 5.42
CA ASP A 99 17.72 -4.18 4.86
C ASP A 99 16.77 -5.13 4.14
N GLY A 100 17.19 -5.60 2.96
CA GLY A 100 16.36 -6.45 2.09
C GLY A 100 15.26 -5.72 1.30
N MET A 101 15.16 -4.39 1.46
CA MET A 101 14.26 -3.54 0.67
C MET A 101 14.99 -2.39 -0.01
N ILE A 102 16.26 -2.62 -0.36
CA ILE A 102 17.07 -1.77 -1.24
C ILE A 102 17.66 -2.65 -2.35
N PRO A 103 18.05 -2.10 -3.50
CA PRO A 103 18.65 -2.88 -4.57
C PRO A 103 19.93 -3.60 -4.14
N ALA A 104 20.20 -4.76 -4.71
CA ALA A 104 21.42 -5.50 -4.44
C ALA A 104 22.67 -4.68 -4.83
N GLY A 105 23.60 -4.54 -3.91
CA GLY A 105 24.81 -3.74 -4.10
C GLY A 105 24.67 -2.25 -3.83
N ALA A 106 23.46 -1.76 -3.57
CA ALA A 106 23.27 -0.39 -3.15
C ALA A 106 23.79 -0.14 -1.73
N ALA A 107 24.27 1.07 -1.47
CA ALA A 107 24.70 1.47 -0.14
C ALA A 107 23.48 1.71 0.78
N SER A 108 23.54 1.14 2.00
CA SER A 108 22.59 1.45 3.05
C SER A 108 22.95 2.78 3.74
N TRP A 109 21.97 3.41 4.39
CA TRP A 109 22.18 4.63 5.18
C TRP A 109 21.43 4.62 6.50
N ALA A 110 21.91 5.40 7.45
CA ALA A 110 21.21 5.68 8.70
C ALA A 110 21.63 7.07 9.20
N SER A 111 20.68 7.99 9.33
CA SER A 111 20.93 9.29 9.95
C SER A 111 20.79 9.21 11.47
N GLN A 112 21.43 10.16 12.16
CA GLN A 112 21.16 10.38 13.58
C GLN A 112 19.77 11.06 13.75
N LEU A 113 19.20 10.92 14.94
CA LEU A 113 17.94 11.60 15.28
C LEU A 113 18.07 13.13 15.16
N SER A 114 17.08 13.76 14.55
CA SER A 114 17.00 15.21 14.37
C SER A 114 18.18 15.78 13.56
N GLN A 115 18.78 14.98 12.70
CA GLN A 115 19.87 15.43 11.82
C GLN A 115 19.53 15.19 10.35
N ASP A 116 19.91 16.15 9.53
CA ASP A 116 19.85 16.01 8.07
C ASP A 116 20.85 14.96 7.59
N ILE A 117 20.49 14.27 6.52
CA ILE A 117 21.41 13.41 5.76
C ILE A 117 21.17 13.61 4.28
N SER A 118 22.24 13.55 3.49
CA SER A 118 22.19 13.55 2.02
C SER A 118 22.80 12.26 1.50
N ILE A 119 22.12 11.62 0.56
CA ILE A 119 22.56 10.37 -0.06
C ILE A 119 22.45 10.48 -1.57
N THR A 120 23.45 9.99 -2.28
CA THR A 120 23.41 9.85 -3.75
C THR A 120 23.08 8.40 -4.07
N LEU A 121 22.13 8.20 -4.97
CA LEU A 121 21.57 6.89 -5.33
C LEU A 121 22.09 6.44 -6.70
N ASP A 122 23.14 5.64 -6.72
CA ASP A 122 23.84 5.23 -7.94
C ASP A 122 23.37 3.89 -8.51
N THR A 123 22.45 3.20 -7.84
CA THR A 123 21.93 1.89 -8.24
C THR A 123 20.46 1.95 -8.54
N GLU A 124 20.05 1.43 -9.70
CA GLU A 124 18.63 1.34 -10.07
C GLU A 124 17.85 0.40 -9.16
N GLY A 125 16.59 0.77 -8.93
CA GLY A 125 15.63 -0.05 -8.20
C GLY A 125 14.81 0.74 -7.19
N VAL A 126 14.10 -0.01 -6.37
CA VAL A 126 13.24 0.53 -5.31
C VAL A 126 13.97 0.47 -3.97
N TYR A 127 13.94 1.57 -3.27
CA TYR A 127 14.49 1.73 -1.92
C TYR A 127 13.35 2.03 -0.96
N VAL A 128 13.25 1.27 0.12
CA VAL A 128 12.35 1.55 1.23
C VAL A 128 13.16 1.98 2.44
N TYR A 129 12.69 3.02 3.10
CA TYR A 129 13.33 3.57 4.29
C TYR A 129 12.28 3.90 5.35
N GLN A 130 12.74 4.09 6.58
CA GLN A 130 11.90 4.30 7.74
C GLN A 130 12.46 5.35 8.68
N CYS A 131 11.63 5.77 9.63
CA CYS A 131 12.04 6.45 10.85
C CYS A 131 12.00 5.47 12.01
N ASP A 132 13.15 5.16 12.63
CA ASP A 132 13.24 4.13 13.67
C ASP A 132 12.30 4.35 14.85
N PRO A 133 12.19 5.57 15.46
CA PRO A 133 11.28 5.77 16.57
C PRO A 133 9.80 5.60 16.22
N HIS A 134 9.44 5.80 14.94
CA HIS A 134 8.05 5.86 14.51
C HIS A 134 7.66 4.73 13.54
N VAL A 135 8.44 3.65 13.50
CA VAL A 135 8.14 2.47 12.66
C VAL A 135 6.77 1.87 12.99
N ILE A 136 6.39 1.84 14.27
CA ILE A 136 5.07 1.34 14.71
C ILE A 136 3.89 2.17 14.16
N MET A 137 4.14 3.42 13.76
CA MET A 137 3.16 4.31 13.13
C MET A 137 3.24 4.27 11.60
N ALA A 138 4.05 3.35 11.06
CA ALA A 138 4.36 3.22 9.65
C ALA A 138 4.96 4.51 9.05
N MET A 139 5.89 5.16 9.77
CA MET A 139 6.66 6.27 9.21
C MET A 139 7.73 5.69 8.28
N VAL A 140 7.33 5.49 7.04
CA VAL A 140 8.12 4.90 5.95
C VAL A 140 8.04 5.76 4.71
N GLY A 141 8.99 5.59 3.80
CA GLY A 141 8.96 6.20 2.49
C GLY A 141 9.58 5.29 1.44
N VAL A 142 9.35 5.61 0.18
CA VAL A 142 9.76 4.80 -0.97
C VAL A 142 10.38 5.69 -2.04
N ILE A 143 11.54 5.30 -2.55
CA ILE A 143 12.21 5.93 -3.67
C ILE A 143 12.35 4.92 -4.79
N GLN A 144 11.92 5.26 -5.99
CA GLN A 144 12.29 4.52 -7.20
C GLN A 144 13.39 5.28 -7.93
N VAL A 145 14.52 4.61 -8.17
CA VAL A 145 15.65 5.11 -8.94
C VAL A 145 15.65 4.41 -10.29
N GLY A 146 15.50 5.14 -11.38
CA GLY A 146 15.42 4.55 -12.71
C GLY A 146 14.33 3.48 -12.81
N GLU A 147 14.68 2.27 -13.25
CA GLU A 147 13.77 1.14 -13.36
C GLU A 147 13.62 0.40 -12.00
N ALA A 148 12.42 -0.10 -11.72
CA ALA A 148 12.11 -0.78 -10.46
C ALA A 148 12.53 -2.26 -10.49
N VAL A 149 13.81 -2.54 -10.70
CA VAL A 149 14.35 -3.88 -11.00
C VAL A 149 14.16 -4.91 -9.88
N ASN A 150 13.98 -4.47 -8.63
CA ASN A 150 13.79 -5.32 -7.44
C ASN A 150 12.38 -5.22 -6.85
N MET A 151 11.38 -4.78 -7.63
CA MET A 151 10.02 -4.52 -7.13
C MET A 151 9.38 -5.75 -6.47
N GLU A 152 9.55 -6.93 -7.05
CA GLU A 152 8.94 -8.16 -6.53
C GLU A 152 9.58 -8.57 -5.18
N GLU A 153 10.88 -8.44 -5.05
CA GLU A 153 11.61 -8.70 -3.80
C GLU A 153 11.15 -7.73 -2.71
N VAL A 154 11.03 -6.45 -3.06
CA VAL A 154 10.57 -5.40 -2.13
C VAL A 154 9.13 -5.66 -1.69
N LYS A 155 8.21 -6.01 -2.59
CA LYS A 155 6.82 -6.33 -2.24
C LYS A 155 6.72 -7.54 -1.32
N ASN A 156 7.51 -8.58 -1.58
CA ASN A 156 7.56 -9.76 -0.73
C ASN A 156 8.09 -9.42 0.68
N ALA A 157 9.17 -8.66 0.77
CA ALA A 157 9.73 -8.19 2.03
C ALA A 157 8.74 -7.28 2.78
N ALA A 158 8.11 -6.33 2.08
CA ALA A 158 7.14 -5.38 2.64
C ALA A 158 5.92 -6.08 3.25
N SER A 159 5.46 -7.19 2.65
CA SER A 159 4.35 -7.98 3.18
C SER A 159 4.65 -8.55 4.57
N SER A 160 5.88 -8.99 4.80
CA SER A 160 6.33 -9.47 6.11
C SER A 160 6.63 -8.30 7.06
N TYR A 161 7.22 -7.24 6.53
CA TYR A 161 7.64 -6.07 7.30
C TYR A 161 6.45 -5.30 7.89
N GLY A 162 5.30 -5.31 7.23
CA GLY A 162 4.06 -4.68 7.68
C GLY A 162 3.60 -5.12 9.08
N SER A 163 4.05 -6.29 9.55
CA SER A 163 3.77 -6.77 10.92
C SER A 163 4.38 -5.88 12.03
N ASN A 164 5.35 -5.03 11.70
CA ASN A 164 5.93 -4.05 12.62
C ASN A 164 5.04 -2.82 12.83
N PHE A 165 4.02 -2.64 11.99
CA PHE A 165 3.13 -1.48 12.04
C PHE A 165 1.92 -1.79 12.92
N LEU A 166 1.62 -0.89 13.86
CA LEU A 166 0.39 -0.92 14.67
C LEU A 166 -0.65 0.09 14.17
N MET A 167 -0.20 1.10 13.43
CA MET A 167 -1.03 2.15 12.82
C MET A 167 -0.68 2.26 11.34
N ASN A 168 -1.67 2.66 10.52
CA ASN A 168 -1.48 2.85 9.07
C ASN A 168 -0.86 1.63 8.37
N THR A 169 -1.31 0.44 8.72
CA THR A 169 -0.73 -0.85 8.29
C THR A 169 -0.63 -1.00 6.77
N ASP A 170 -1.49 -0.33 6.03
CA ASP A 170 -1.55 -0.39 4.57
C ASP A 170 -0.65 0.66 3.89
N ARG A 171 -0.03 1.57 4.67
CA ARG A 171 0.70 2.74 4.13
C ARG A 171 1.82 2.32 3.19
N LEU A 172 2.67 1.38 3.59
CA LEU A 172 3.79 0.92 2.77
C LEU A 172 3.29 0.30 1.45
N GLN A 173 2.27 -0.55 1.53
CA GLN A 173 1.70 -1.18 0.33
C GLN A 173 1.08 -0.14 -0.61
N ASN A 174 0.38 0.86 -0.06
CA ASN A 174 -0.19 1.95 -0.83
C ASN A 174 0.89 2.79 -1.52
N TYR A 175 2.04 2.99 -0.88
CA TYR A 175 3.18 3.70 -1.49
C TYR A 175 3.81 2.88 -2.62
N LEU A 176 4.02 1.57 -2.43
CA LEU A 176 4.55 0.69 -3.48
C LEU A 176 3.62 0.59 -4.69
N ASN A 177 2.32 0.72 -4.49
CA ASN A 177 1.34 0.72 -5.58
C ASN A 177 1.36 1.99 -6.44
N GLN A 178 1.97 3.08 -5.97
CA GLN A 178 2.13 4.33 -6.72
C GLN A 178 3.34 4.32 -7.68
N LEU A 179 4.20 3.32 -7.60
CA LEU A 179 5.31 3.06 -8.52
C LEU A 179 4.87 2.15 -9.67
#